data_fed922c89d8e5283a475f6b1f322eea0
#
_entry.id   fed922c89d8e5283a475f6b1f322eea0
#
_cell.length_a   1.000
_cell.length_b   1.000
_cell.length_c   1.000
_cell.angle_alpha   90.00
_cell.angle_beta   90.00
_cell.angle_gamma   90.00
#
_symmetry.space_group_name_H-M   'P 1'
#
loop_
_entity.id
_entity.type
_entity.pdbx_description
1 polymer ?
#
loop_
_entity_poly.entity_id
_entity_poly.type
_entity_poly.pdbx_seq_one_letter_code
_entity_poly.pdbx_strand_id
1 'polypeptide(L)'
;MRNFEYFTPTRVIFGKDTHLKIGTVLKEQNCNKVLIHYGSHSAVSSGLIDEIRSSLDEAGISYVTLGGVVPNPRLSKVREGIELCRKEQVDFLLAVGGGSVIDSCKAIGYGLANPDTDVWNFFLRTETPKACLPVGVILTIAASGSEMSGSCVITNDEGWLKRSSARNDLCRPRFAILNPRLTYTLPQYQTESGCVVVHDKRAKKDDHDCKQNKNTKTK
;
A
#
# COMPACT_ATOMS: atom_id res chain seq x y z
N MET A 1 32.47 -2.43 -9.62
CA MET A 1 31.19 -1.68 -9.55
C MET A 1 30.26 -2.32 -10.57
N ARG A 2 29.02 -2.71 -10.20
CA ARG A 2 28.05 -3.28 -11.15
C ARG A 2 27.20 -2.17 -11.70
N ASN A 3 26.94 -2.18 -13.01
CA ASN A 3 25.99 -1.27 -13.61
C ASN A 3 24.58 -1.70 -13.22
N PHE A 4 23.73 -0.74 -12.86
CA PHE A 4 22.31 -0.99 -12.59
C PHE A 4 21.49 0.21 -13.07
N GLU A 5 20.24 -0.08 -13.43
CA GLU A 5 19.22 0.92 -13.71
C GLU A 5 18.14 0.81 -12.62
N TYR A 6 17.71 1.93 -12.09
CA TYR A 6 16.63 2.01 -11.09
C TYR A 6 15.57 2.98 -11.56
N PHE A 7 14.36 2.48 -11.68
CA PHE A 7 13.18 3.27 -11.99
C PHE A 7 12.03 2.89 -11.05
N THR A 8 11.32 3.88 -10.54
CA THR A 8 10.06 3.69 -9.82
C THR A 8 9.09 4.81 -10.19
N PRO A 9 7.88 4.48 -10.68
CA PRO A 9 6.90 5.48 -11.09
C PRO A 9 6.18 6.13 -9.91
N THR A 10 6.40 5.69 -8.67
CA THR A 10 5.76 6.28 -7.49
C THR A 10 6.34 7.65 -7.19
N ARG A 11 5.50 8.69 -7.22
CA ARG A 11 5.86 10.04 -6.77
C ARG A 11 5.95 10.07 -5.24
N VAL A 12 7.09 10.42 -4.69
CA VAL A 12 7.27 10.59 -3.24
C VAL A 12 7.07 12.05 -2.86
N ILE A 13 6.17 12.29 -1.89
CA ILE A 13 5.88 13.62 -1.32
C ILE A 13 6.27 13.56 0.16
N PHE A 14 7.48 14.05 0.46
CA PHE A 14 8.05 13.99 1.81
C PHE A 14 8.03 15.36 2.49
N GLY A 15 7.65 15.40 3.77
CA GLY A 15 7.77 16.60 4.60
C GLY A 15 6.64 16.74 5.61
N LYS A 16 6.81 17.70 6.50
CA LYS A 16 5.83 18.06 7.53
C LYS A 16 4.52 18.50 6.88
N ASP A 17 3.40 17.99 7.39
CA ASP A 17 2.04 18.37 7.02
C ASP A 17 1.68 18.17 5.53
N THR A 18 2.49 17.38 4.80
CA THR A 18 2.27 17.11 3.37
C THR A 18 0.96 16.36 3.09
N HIS A 19 0.42 15.61 4.05
CA HIS A 19 -0.86 14.91 3.94
C HIS A 19 -2.07 15.88 3.81
N LEU A 20 -1.95 17.12 4.31
CA LEU A 20 -2.98 18.15 4.16
C LEU A 20 -3.21 18.57 2.69
N LYS A 21 -2.26 18.25 1.79
CA LYS A 21 -2.37 18.53 0.36
C LYS A 21 -3.05 17.41 -0.42
N ILE A 22 -3.63 16.40 0.26
CA ILE A 22 -4.17 15.20 -0.40
C ILE A 22 -5.26 15.54 -1.43
N GLY A 23 -6.13 16.50 -1.15
CA GLY A 23 -7.14 16.94 -2.11
C GLY A 23 -6.53 17.45 -3.41
N THR A 24 -5.49 18.27 -3.35
CA THR A 24 -4.76 18.76 -4.53
C THR A 24 -4.09 17.60 -5.28
N VAL A 25 -3.42 16.69 -4.55
CA VAL A 25 -2.72 15.55 -5.15
C VAL A 25 -3.70 14.62 -5.88
N LEU A 26 -4.89 14.39 -5.33
CA LEU A 26 -5.92 13.57 -5.99
C LEU A 26 -6.56 14.27 -7.20
N LYS A 27 -6.71 15.59 -7.19
CA LYS A 27 -7.11 16.36 -8.39
C LYS A 27 -6.12 16.19 -9.53
N GLU A 28 -4.82 16.22 -9.24
CA GLU A 28 -3.77 15.95 -10.24
C GLU A 28 -3.85 14.54 -10.83
N GLN A 29 -4.50 13.60 -10.12
CA GLN A 29 -4.76 12.24 -10.59
C GLN A 29 -6.12 12.08 -11.31
N ASN A 30 -6.87 13.17 -11.50
CA ASN A 30 -8.24 13.18 -12.05
C ASN A 30 -9.21 12.31 -11.23
N CYS A 31 -9.05 12.26 -9.92
CA CYS A 31 -9.91 11.52 -9.01
C CYS A 31 -11.23 12.27 -8.79
N ASN A 32 -12.37 11.58 -8.94
CA ASN A 32 -13.70 12.11 -8.63
C ASN A 32 -14.22 11.54 -7.30
N LYS A 33 -14.01 10.27 -7.06
CA LYS A 33 -14.46 9.59 -5.84
C LYS A 33 -13.43 8.61 -5.30
N VAL A 34 -12.96 8.83 -4.08
CA VAL A 34 -11.88 8.05 -3.46
C VAL A 34 -12.40 7.13 -2.34
N LEU A 35 -11.86 5.90 -2.26
CA LEU A 35 -11.95 5.10 -1.04
C LEU A 35 -10.83 5.50 -0.09
N ILE A 36 -11.15 5.96 1.12
CA ILE A 36 -10.21 6.10 2.23
C ILE A 36 -10.17 4.78 2.99
N HIS A 37 -9.09 3.99 2.82
CA HIS A 37 -8.92 2.69 3.46
C HIS A 37 -7.88 2.77 4.57
N TYR A 38 -8.21 2.29 5.78
CA TYR A 38 -7.36 2.47 6.96
C TYR A 38 -7.46 1.31 7.96
N GLY A 39 -6.57 1.29 8.96
CA GLY A 39 -6.58 0.33 10.06
C GLY A 39 -7.74 0.54 11.04
N SER A 40 -7.64 -0.03 12.24
CA SER A 40 -8.77 -0.04 13.17
C SER A 40 -8.92 1.26 13.97
N HIS A 41 -7.88 1.73 14.66
CA HIS A 41 -8.02 2.80 15.67
C HIS A 41 -7.08 4.00 15.47
N SER A 42 -5.80 3.80 15.20
CA SER A 42 -4.79 4.86 15.28
C SER A 42 -5.04 6.05 14.34
N ALA A 43 -5.44 5.80 13.10
CA ALA A 43 -5.70 6.85 12.13
C ALA A 43 -6.96 7.67 12.46
N VAL A 44 -7.94 7.05 13.13
CA VAL A 44 -9.18 7.75 13.58
C VAL A 44 -8.90 8.53 14.85
N SER A 45 -8.31 7.90 15.86
CA SER A 45 -8.06 8.53 17.18
C SER A 45 -7.03 9.68 17.12
N SER A 46 -6.14 9.69 16.12
CA SER A 46 -5.21 10.80 15.89
C SER A 46 -5.82 12.00 15.16
N GLY A 47 -7.09 11.90 14.69
CA GLY A 47 -7.71 12.94 13.86
C GLY A 47 -7.28 12.94 12.39
N LEU A 48 -6.35 12.05 11.99
CA LEU A 48 -5.81 12.02 10.62
C LEU A 48 -6.88 11.82 9.55
N ILE A 49 -7.88 10.96 9.82
CA ILE A 49 -8.97 10.73 8.87
C ILE A 49 -9.80 11.99 8.65
N ASP A 50 -10.03 12.78 9.71
CA ASP A 50 -10.82 14.02 9.61
C ASP A 50 -10.03 15.13 8.90
N GLU A 51 -8.72 15.23 9.10
CA GLU A 51 -7.85 16.11 8.33
C GLU A 51 -7.87 15.76 6.82
N ILE A 52 -7.85 14.46 6.49
CA ILE A 52 -7.96 14.00 5.10
C ILE A 52 -9.32 14.37 4.51
N ARG A 53 -10.43 14.11 5.24
CA ARG A 53 -11.79 14.46 4.80
C ARG A 53 -11.91 15.95 4.52
N SER A 54 -11.44 16.79 5.44
CA SER A 54 -11.47 18.26 5.27
C SER A 54 -10.75 18.69 4.00
N SER A 55 -9.56 18.11 3.73
CA SER A 55 -8.81 18.41 2.50
C SER A 55 -9.52 17.93 1.22
N LEU A 56 -10.29 16.83 1.29
CA LEU A 56 -11.10 16.35 0.17
C LEU A 56 -12.33 17.20 -0.06
N ASP A 57 -13.01 17.61 1.02
CA ASP A 57 -14.18 18.52 0.97
C ASP A 57 -13.81 19.87 0.33
N GLU A 58 -12.70 20.47 0.76
CA GLU A 58 -12.14 21.70 0.15
C GLU A 58 -11.79 21.50 -1.34
N ALA A 59 -11.37 20.31 -1.71
CA ALA A 59 -11.07 19.96 -3.10
C ALA A 59 -12.32 19.57 -3.92
N GLY A 60 -13.49 19.40 -3.30
CA GLY A 60 -14.70 18.93 -3.97
C GLY A 60 -14.61 17.48 -4.47
N ILE A 61 -13.82 16.62 -3.80
CA ILE A 61 -13.67 15.20 -4.12
C ILE A 61 -14.57 14.38 -3.20
N SER A 62 -15.46 13.59 -3.77
CA SER A 62 -16.31 12.67 -3.02
C SER A 62 -15.49 11.53 -2.43
N TYR A 63 -15.93 10.99 -1.29
CA TYR A 63 -15.23 9.87 -0.67
C TYR A 63 -16.17 8.89 0.02
N VAL A 64 -15.70 7.66 0.16
CA VAL A 64 -16.25 6.65 1.07
C VAL A 64 -15.12 6.13 1.95
N THR A 65 -15.46 5.55 3.11
CA THR A 65 -14.46 5.08 4.06
C THR A 65 -14.64 3.60 4.35
N LEU A 66 -13.53 2.89 4.47
CA LEU A 66 -13.48 1.50 4.91
C LEU A 66 -12.32 1.30 5.87
N GLY A 67 -12.63 1.22 7.15
CA GLY A 67 -11.67 0.91 8.21
C GLY A 67 -11.58 -0.58 8.55
N GLY A 68 -10.82 -0.89 9.60
CA GLY A 68 -10.77 -2.23 10.19
C GLY A 68 -9.75 -3.17 9.55
N VAL A 69 -8.76 -2.66 8.82
CA VAL A 69 -7.65 -3.50 8.37
C VAL A 69 -6.81 -3.94 9.55
N VAL A 70 -6.62 -5.25 9.69
CA VAL A 70 -5.79 -5.87 10.72
C VAL A 70 -4.39 -6.21 10.16
N PRO A 71 -3.38 -6.41 11.02
CA PRO A 71 -2.10 -7.00 10.60
C PRO A 71 -2.31 -8.32 9.85
N ASN A 72 -1.56 -8.53 8.75
CA ASN A 72 -1.83 -9.61 7.78
C ASN A 72 -3.24 -9.47 7.18
N PRO A 73 -3.45 -8.55 6.26
CA PRO A 73 -4.78 -8.15 5.80
C PRO A 73 -5.55 -9.32 5.22
N ARG A 74 -6.87 -9.35 5.50
CA ARG A 74 -7.75 -10.48 5.22
C ARG A 74 -8.39 -10.37 3.84
N LEU A 75 -8.58 -11.52 3.20
CA LEU A 75 -9.28 -11.61 1.92
C LEU A 75 -10.75 -11.17 2.04
N SER A 76 -11.40 -11.49 3.15
CA SER A 76 -12.78 -11.02 3.44
C SER A 76 -12.87 -9.50 3.42
N LYS A 77 -11.91 -8.77 4.03
CA LYS A 77 -11.88 -7.30 4.01
C LYS A 77 -11.60 -6.75 2.59
N VAL A 78 -10.80 -7.43 1.80
CA VAL A 78 -10.56 -7.08 0.40
C VAL A 78 -11.86 -7.20 -0.42
N ARG A 79 -12.60 -8.30 -0.26
CA ARG A 79 -13.88 -8.53 -0.94
C ARG A 79 -14.92 -7.49 -0.53
N GLU A 80 -15.05 -7.18 0.77
CA GLU A 80 -15.89 -6.09 1.27
C GLU A 80 -15.56 -4.74 0.59
N GLY A 81 -14.26 -4.43 0.47
CA GLY A 81 -13.80 -3.22 -0.20
C GLY A 81 -14.13 -3.19 -1.70
N ILE A 82 -14.02 -4.32 -2.40
CA ILE A 82 -14.40 -4.44 -3.81
C ILE A 82 -15.90 -4.19 -3.99
N GLU A 83 -16.74 -4.79 -3.16
CA GLU A 83 -18.20 -4.61 -3.22
C GLU A 83 -18.60 -3.16 -2.94
N LEU A 84 -18.05 -2.57 -1.87
CA LEU A 84 -18.29 -1.16 -1.53
C LEU A 84 -17.89 -0.23 -2.68
N CYS A 85 -16.69 -0.41 -3.23
CA CYS A 85 -16.21 0.46 -4.31
C CYS A 85 -17.01 0.32 -5.61
N ARG A 86 -17.47 -0.87 -5.94
CA ARG A 86 -18.37 -1.08 -7.08
C ARG A 86 -19.70 -0.38 -6.90
N LYS A 87 -20.32 -0.53 -5.73
CA LYS A 87 -21.60 0.12 -5.39
C LYS A 87 -21.48 1.64 -5.47
N GLU A 88 -20.38 2.18 -4.94
CA GLU A 88 -20.15 3.60 -4.80
C GLU A 88 -19.43 4.24 -6.01
N GLN A 89 -19.08 3.46 -7.03
CA GLN A 89 -18.38 3.92 -8.23
C GLN A 89 -17.08 4.66 -7.92
N VAL A 90 -16.27 4.09 -7.04
CA VAL A 90 -14.96 4.62 -6.64
C VAL A 90 -13.97 4.50 -7.80
N ASP A 91 -13.23 5.57 -8.10
CA ASP A 91 -12.24 5.63 -9.17
C ASP A 91 -10.78 5.70 -8.69
N PHE A 92 -10.56 5.88 -7.37
CA PHE A 92 -9.24 5.94 -6.76
C PHE A 92 -9.22 5.31 -5.36
N LEU A 93 -8.10 4.70 -4.97
CA LEU A 93 -7.92 4.08 -3.65
C LEU A 93 -6.83 4.81 -2.88
N LEU A 94 -7.14 5.28 -1.66
CA LEU A 94 -6.21 5.93 -0.75
C LEU A 94 -5.97 5.06 0.47
N ALA A 95 -4.77 4.49 0.58
CA ALA A 95 -4.32 3.74 1.74
C ALA A 95 -3.78 4.70 2.81
N VAL A 96 -4.42 4.74 3.98
CA VAL A 96 -3.97 5.54 5.13
C VAL A 96 -3.50 4.59 6.23
N GLY A 97 -2.19 4.31 6.26
CA GLY A 97 -1.65 3.32 7.20
C GLY A 97 -0.29 2.78 6.84
N GLY A 98 0.02 1.59 7.37
CA GLY A 98 1.21 0.82 7.06
C GLY A 98 1.00 -0.22 5.97
N GLY A 99 1.97 -1.13 5.82
CA GLY A 99 2.01 -2.14 4.76
C GLY A 99 0.74 -2.97 4.61
N SER A 100 0.07 -3.36 5.72
CA SER A 100 -1.17 -4.15 5.67
C SER A 100 -2.32 -3.39 4.99
N VAL A 101 -2.46 -2.10 5.27
CA VAL A 101 -3.47 -1.25 4.63
C VAL A 101 -3.17 -1.06 3.16
N ILE A 102 -1.90 -0.82 2.82
CA ILE A 102 -1.45 -0.64 1.45
C ILE A 102 -1.68 -1.91 0.63
N ASP A 103 -1.32 -3.07 1.18
CA ASP A 103 -1.50 -4.37 0.52
C ASP A 103 -2.98 -4.69 0.28
N SER A 104 -3.86 -4.38 1.27
CA SER A 104 -5.31 -4.50 1.13
C SER A 104 -5.84 -3.60 0.01
N CYS A 105 -5.42 -2.31 -0.05
CA CYS A 105 -5.79 -1.40 -1.14
C CYS A 105 -5.39 -1.93 -2.52
N LYS A 106 -4.16 -2.42 -2.67
CA LYS A 106 -3.69 -2.99 -3.93
C LYS A 106 -4.53 -4.19 -4.38
N ALA A 107 -4.88 -5.07 -3.43
CA ALA A 107 -5.73 -6.22 -3.72
C ALA A 107 -7.15 -5.79 -4.12
N ILE A 108 -7.73 -4.78 -3.45
CA ILE A 108 -9.01 -4.17 -3.86
C ILE A 108 -8.89 -3.63 -5.28
N GLY A 109 -7.80 -2.92 -5.60
CA GLY A 109 -7.55 -2.35 -6.93
C GLY A 109 -7.48 -3.42 -8.03
N TYR A 110 -6.89 -4.57 -7.75
CA TYR A 110 -6.91 -5.71 -8.67
C TYR A 110 -8.33 -6.24 -8.90
N GLY A 111 -9.09 -6.48 -7.82
CA GLY A 111 -10.45 -7.03 -7.95
C GLY A 111 -11.43 -6.08 -8.64
N LEU A 112 -11.25 -4.76 -8.51
CA LEU A 112 -12.07 -3.76 -9.19
C LEU A 112 -11.80 -3.72 -10.71
N ALA A 113 -10.52 -3.76 -11.08
CA ALA A 113 -10.12 -3.65 -12.47
C ALA A 113 -10.24 -4.97 -13.27
N ASN A 114 -10.53 -6.10 -12.60
CA ASN A 114 -10.70 -7.41 -13.22
C ASN A 114 -11.99 -8.09 -12.71
N PRO A 115 -13.19 -7.59 -13.12
CA PRO A 115 -14.46 -7.97 -12.51
C PRO A 115 -14.85 -9.44 -12.72
N ASP A 116 -14.33 -10.08 -13.76
CA ASP A 116 -14.66 -11.46 -14.15
C ASP A 116 -13.79 -12.52 -13.43
N THR A 117 -12.84 -12.07 -12.60
CA THR A 117 -11.88 -12.95 -11.91
C THR A 117 -11.96 -12.76 -10.40
N ASP A 118 -12.05 -13.85 -9.63
CA ASP A 118 -11.89 -13.74 -8.17
C ASP A 118 -10.48 -13.25 -7.84
N VAL A 119 -10.41 -12.21 -6.99
CA VAL A 119 -9.15 -11.55 -6.64
C VAL A 119 -8.13 -12.53 -6.04
N TRP A 120 -8.57 -13.59 -5.35
CA TRP A 120 -7.69 -14.59 -4.75
C TRP A 120 -6.89 -15.39 -5.78
N ASN A 121 -7.40 -15.56 -7.01
CA ASN A 121 -6.70 -16.23 -8.10
C ASN A 121 -5.37 -15.57 -8.47
N PHE A 122 -5.25 -14.26 -8.27
CA PHE A 122 -3.98 -13.53 -8.45
C PHE A 122 -2.93 -13.89 -7.40
N PHE A 123 -3.37 -14.27 -6.19
CA PHE A 123 -2.50 -14.73 -5.10
C PHE A 123 -2.16 -16.22 -5.20
N LEU A 124 -3.05 -17.02 -5.76
CA LEU A 124 -2.77 -18.41 -6.13
C LEU A 124 -1.87 -18.50 -7.40
N ARG A 125 -1.76 -17.41 -8.16
CA ARG A 125 -1.06 -17.34 -9.44
C ARG A 125 -1.66 -18.24 -10.52
N THR A 126 -2.93 -18.54 -10.41
CA THR A 126 -3.71 -19.24 -11.45
C THR A 126 -4.17 -18.27 -12.53
N GLU A 127 -4.26 -16.98 -12.18
CA GLU A 127 -4.59 -15.90 -13.09
C GLU A 127 -3.61 -14.72 -12.93
N THR A 128 -3.48 -13.91 -13.96
CA THR A 128 -2.65 -12.70 -13.96
C THR A 128 -3.54 -11.46 -14.08
N PRO A 129 -3.40 -10.47 -13.17
CA PRO A 129 -4.19 -9.24 -13.28
C PRO A 129 -3.79 -8.47 -14.54
N LYS A 130 -4.79 -7.98 -15.29
CA LYS A 130 -4.60 -7.18 -16.53
C LYS A 130 -4.52 -5.69 -16.23
N ALA A 131 -5.12 -5.25 -15.13
CA ALA A 131 -5.17 -3.86 -14.69
C ALA A 131 -5.28 -3.78 -13.16
N CYS A 132 -5.11 -2.58 -12.63
CA CYS A 132 -5.34 -2.26 -11.22
C CYS A 132 -5.91 -0.84 -11.12
N LEU A 133 -6.90 -0.63 -10.28
CA LEU A 133 -7.37 0.72 -9.96
C LEU A 133 -6.21 1.50 -9.29
N PRO A 134 -6.04 2.80 -9.58
CA PRO A 134 -4.93 3.56 -9.03
C PRO A 134 -4.96 3.63 -7.51
N VAL A 135 -3.78 3.52 -6.90
CA VAL A 135 -3.57 3.55 -5.44
C VAL A 135 -2.67 4.72 -5.08
N GLY A 136 -3.04 5.50 -4.08
CA GLY A 136 -2.20 6.47 -3.39
C GLY A 136 -1.98 6.05 -1.93
N VAL A 137 -0.94 6.56 -1.31
CA VAL A 137 -0.57 6.19 0.07
C VAL A 137 -0.31 7.43 0.92
N ILE A 138 -0.87 7.45 2.14
CA ILE A 138 -0.42 8.26 3.26
C ILE A 138 0.18 7.29 4.28
N LEU A 139 1.50 7.29 4.40
CA LEU A 139 2.22 6.32 5.23
C LEU A 139 2.23 6.76 6.69
N THR A 140 1.82 5.87 7.60
CA THR A 140 1.85 6.11 9.06
C THR A 140 2.89 5.30 9.79
N ILE A 141 3.54 4.32 9.13
CA ILE A 141 4.64 3.52 9.67
C ILE A 141 5.60 3.11 8.56
N ALA A 142 6.87 3.49 8.71
CA ALA A 142 7.94 3.14 7.78
C ALA A 142 8.53 1.77 8.15
N ALA A 143 8.13 0.70 7.47
CA ALA A 143 8.61 -0.66 7.74
C ALA A 143 8.71 -1.53 6.48
N SER A 144 7.59 -1.79 5.80
CA SER A 144 7.49 -2.82 4.77
C SER A 144 8.01 -2.41 3.39
N GLY A 145 8.01 -1.11 3.06
CA GLY A 145 8.31 -0.59 1.73
C GLY A 145 7.19 -0.84 0.71
N SER A 146 5.96 -1.17 1.19
CA SER A 146 4.83 -1.46 0.29
C SER A 146 4.38 -0.22 -0.50
N GLU A 147 4.61 0.98 0.02
CA GLU A 147 4.33 2.26 -0.65
C GLU A 147 5.12 2.45 -1.95
N MET A 148 6.23 1.71 -2.11
CA MET A 148 7.09 1.76 -3.30
C MET A 148 7.15 0.42 -4.05
N SER A 149 6.35 -0.57 -3.65
CA SER A 149 6.43 -1.95 -4.14
C SER A 149 5.34 -2.26 -5.17
N GLY A 150 5.66 -3.09 -6.15
CA GLY A 150 4.72 -3.64 -7.14
C GLY A 150 4.17 -5.02 -6.74
N SER A 151 4.02 -5.32 -5.44
CA SER A 151 3.41 -6.56 -4.93
C SER A 151 2.58 -6.26 -3.69
N CYS A 152 1.71 -7.18 -3.31
CA CYS A 152 0.93 -7.13 -2.08
C CYS A 152 0.77 -8.54 -1.49
N VAL A 153 0.55 -8.61 -0.19
CA VAL A 153 0.42 -9.88 0.56
C VAL A 153 -0.93 -9.90 1.27
N ILE A 154 -1.73 -10.93 0.99
CA ILE A 154 -3.06 -11.13 1.59
C ILE A 154 -3.12 -12.49 2.27
N THR A 155 -3.89 -12.57 3.35
CA THR A 155 -4.19 -13.82 4.05
C THR A 155 -5.63 -14.23 3.76
N ASN A 156 -5.83 -15.43 3.22
CA ASN A 156 -7.16 -16.00 3.10
C ASN A 156 -7.67 -16.38 4.49
N ASP A 157 -8.90 -16.00 4.81
CA ASP A 157 -9.56 -16.34 6.08
C ASP A 157 -9.80 -17.86 6.18
N GLU A 158 -10.02 -18.52 5.06
CA GLU A 158 -10.10 -19.97 4.97
C GLU A 158 -8.70 -20.59 4.94
N GLY A 159 -8.39 -21.39 5.95
CA GLY A 159 -7.11 -22.09 6.07
C GLY A 159 -5.89 -21.19 6.38
N TRP A 160 -6.09 -19.89 6.62
CA TRP A 160 -5.05 -18.93 7.03
C TRP A 160 -3.86 -18.84 6.06
N LEU A 161 -4.12 -19.09 4.79
CA LEU A 161 -3.09 -19.14 3.78
C LEU A 161 -2.64 -17.72 3.40
N LYS A 162 -1.41 -17.38 3.76
CA LYS A 162 -0.78 -16.10 3.42
C LYS A 162 -0.02 -16.19 2.11
N ARG A 163 -0.40 -15.40 1.12
CA ARG A 163 0.20 -15.40 -0.23
C ARG A 163 0.54 -14.00 -0.70
N SER A 164 1.59 -13.92 -1.51
CA SER A 164 1.98 -12.72 -2.24
C SER A 164 1.51 -12.78 -3.68
N SER A 165 0.99 -11.68 -4.21
CA SER A 165 0.76 -11.54 -5.64
C SER A 165 2.07 -11.60 -6.43
N ALA A 166 2.00 -11.89 -7.71
CA ALA A 166 3.14 -11.72 -8.60
C ALA A 166 3.56 -10.24 -8.62
N ARG A 167 4.87 -9.99 -8.67
CA ARG A 167 5.40 -8.62 -8.78
C ARG A 167 5.12 -8.05 -10.16
N ASN A 168 4.42 -6.92 -10.20
CA ASN A 168 4.22 -6.13 -11.41
C ASN A 168 3.99 -4.66 -11.03
N ASP A 169 4.06 -3.76 -12.00
CA ASP A 169 3.92 -2.32 -11.73
C ASP A 169 2.45 -1.83 -11.76
N LEU A 170 1.48 -2.69 -12.08
CA LEU A 170 0.06 -2.32 -12.13
C LEU A 170 -0.47 -1.81 -10.78
N CYS A 171 -0.10 -2.48 -9.67
CA CYS A 171 -0.53 -2.11 -8.32
C CYS A 171 0.45 -1.18 -7.58
N ARG A 172 1.52 -0.73 -8.25
CA ARG A 172 2.45 0.20 -7.65
C ARG A 172 1.75 1.54 -7.38
N PRO A 173 1.85 2.09 -6.16
CA PRO A 173 1.18 3.35 -5.84
C PRO A 173 1.60 4.49 -6.76
N ARG A 174 0.65 5.32 -7.16
CA ARG A 174 0.88 6.53 -7.96
C ARG A 174 1.68 7.56 -7.19
N PHE A 175 1.39 7.69 -5.90
CA PHE A 175 2.14 8.53 -4.99
C PHE A 175 2.20 7.93 -3.59
N ALA A 176 3.22 8.37 -2.82
CA ALA A 176 3.38 8.09 -1.40
C ALA A 176 3.65 9.40 -0.65
N ILE A 177 2.73 9.78 0.24
CA ILE A 177 2.90 10.90 1.15
C ILE A 177 3.56 10.39 2.43
N LEU A 178 4.73 10.96 2.74
CA LEU A 178 5.57 10.57 3.87
C LEU A 178 5.72 11.77 4.80
N ASN A 179 4.80 11.94 5.76
CA ASN A 179 4.90 12.96 6.80
C ASN A 179 5.50 12.33 8.07
N PRO A 180 6.73 12.70 8.49
CA PRO A 180 7.36 12.12 9.68
C PRO A 180 6.54 12.30 10.97
N ARG A 181 5.74 13.37 11.09
CA ARG A 181 4.89 13.59 12.27
C ARG A 181 3.86 12.50 12.51
N LEU A 182 3.38 11.83 11.45
CA LEU A 182 2.42 10.74 11.56
C LEU A 182 3.02 9.49 12.23
N THR A 183 4.34 9.43 12.37
CA THR A 183 5.03 8.31 13.03
C THR A 183 5.35 8.59 14.51
N TYR A 184 5.16 9.80 15.02
CA TYR A 184 5.55 10.18 16.39
C TYR A 184 4.73 9.46 17.48
N THR A 185 3.51 9.05 17.16
CA THR A 185 2.63 8.34 18.09
C THR A 185 2.80 6.82 18.05
N LEU A 186 3.74 6.32 17.23
CA LEU A 186 4.02 4.88 17.19
C LEU A 186 4.63 4.43 18.51
N PRO A 187 4.16 3.29 19.08
CA PRO A 187 4.84 2.65 20.19
C PRO A 187 6.30 2.38 19.87
N GLN A 188 7.20 2.54 20.87
CA GLN A 188 8.64 2.33 20.71
C GLN A 188 8.95 0.99 20.03
N TYR A 189 8.29 -0.08 20.44
CA TYR A 189 8.44 -1.41 19.84
C TYR A 189 8.20 -1.42 18.33
N GLN A 190 7.18 -0.70 17.82
CA GLN A 190 6.90 -0.64 16.38
C GLN A 190 7.95 0.15 15.62
N THR A 191 8.48 1.22 16.21
CA THR A 191 9.56 2.01 15.63
C THR A 191 10.85 1.19 15.54
N GLU A 192 11.22 0.50 16.60
CA GLU A 192 12.39 -0.38 16.66
C GLU A 192 12.26 -1.55 15.68
N SER A 193 11.08 -2.19 15.64
CA SER A 193 10.79 -3.26 14.68
C SER A 193 10.90 -2.79 13.22
N GLY A 194 10.47 -1.57 12.92
CA GLY A 194 10.63 -0.95 11.59
C GLY A 194 12.11 -0.79 11.23
N CYS A 195 12.94 -0.29 12.16
CA CYS A 195 14.38 -0.14 11.98
C CYS A 195 15.07 -1.49 11.75
N VAL A 196 14.72 -2.53 12.53
CA VAL A 196 15.26 -3.89 12.38
C VAL A 196 14.92 -4.48 11.00
N VAL A 197 13.67 -4.32 10.54
CA VAL A 197 13.25 -4.81 9.21
C VAL A 197 14.06 -4.15 8.09
N VAL A 198 14.33 -2.85 8.18
CA VAL A 198 15.16 -2.13 7.20
C VAL A 198 16.60 -2.65 7.23
N HIS A 199 17.17 -2.84 8.43
CA HIS A 199 18.52 -3.35 8.62
C HIS A 199 18.68 -4.79 8.12
N ASP A 200 17.75 -5.69 8.46
CA ASP A 200 17.78 -7.10 8.03
C ASP A 200 17.66 -7.25 6.50
N LYS A 201 16.87 -6.41 5.84
CA LYS A 201 16.81 -6.37 4.37
C LYS A 201 18.13 -5.95 3.74
N ARG A 202 18.88 -5.03 4.34
CA ARG A 202 20.23 -4.65 3.90
C ARG A 202 21.23 -5.79 4.10
N ALA A 203 21.26 -6.39 5.28
CA ALA A 203 22.15 -7.50 5.60
C ALA A 203 21.94 -8.70 4.66
N LYS A 204 20.70 -9.08 4.37
CA LYS A 204 20.39 -10.15 3.40
C LYS A 204 20.83 -9.85 1.98
N LYS A 205 20.80 -8.59 1.56
CA LYS A 205 21.27 -8.18 0.24
C LYS A 205 22.80 -8.31 0.15
N ASP A 206 23.50 -7.86 1.18
CA ASP A 206 24.97 -7.94 1.27
C ASP A 206 25.45 -9.41 1.29
N ASP A 207 24.73 -10.30 2.00
CA ASP A 207 25.02 -11.74 2.07
C ASP A 207 24.77 -12.45 0.72
N HIS A 208 23.72 -12.06 -0.01
CA HIS A 208 23.43 -12.62 -1.33
C HIS A 208 24.50 -12.21 -2.35
N ASP A 209 24.97 -10.98 -2.30
CA ASP A 209 26.03 -10.46 -3.16
C ASP A 209 27.40 -11.11 -2.83
N CYS A 210 27.65 -11.41 -1.54
CA CYS A 210 28.84 -12.11 -1.08
C CYS A 210 28.89 -13.59 -1.55
N LYS A 211 27.75 -14.28 -1.51
CA LYS A 211 27.64 -15.68 -1.98
C LYS A 211 27.75 -15.82 -3.49
N GLN A 212 27.23 -14.89 -4.27
CA GLN A 212 27.39 -14.89 -5.73
C GLN A 212 28.84 -14.63 -6.16
N ASN A 213 29.59 -13.80 -5.41
CA ASN A 213 31.01 -13.55 -5.71
C ASN A 213 31.95 -14.73 -5.38
N LYS A 214 31.55 -15.64 -4.48
CA LYS A 214 32.34 -16.86 -4.19
C LYS A 214 32.20 -17.93 -5.30
N ASN A 215 31.03 -18.00 -5.94
CA ASN A 215 30.77 -18.98 -7.03
C ASN A 215 31.37 -18.59 -8.37
N THR A 216 31.83 -17.34 -8.55
CA THR A 216 32.49 -16.87 -9.79
C THR A 216 34.01 -16.96 -9.77
N LYS A 217 34.62 -17.33 -8.62
CA LYS A 217 36.08 -17.46 -8.49
C LYS A 217 36.61 -18.93 -8.59
N THR A 218 35.71 -19.88 -8.84
CA THR A 218 36.06 -21.31 -8.99
C THR A 218 35.63 -21.81 -10.38
N LYS A 219 36.13 -21.17 -11.43
CA LYS A 219 36.22 -21.75 -12.80
C LYS A 219 37.45 -21.21 -13.47
#